data_47f4b32c2605014bc3a59c0bd3c98f43
#
_entry.id   47f4b32c2605014bc3a59c0bd3c98f43
#
_cell.length_a   1.000
_cell.length_b   1.000
_cell.length_c   1.000
_cell.angle_alpha   90.00
_cell.angle_beta   90.00
_cell.angle_gamma   90.00
#
_symmetry.space_group_name_H-M   'P 1'
#
loop_
_entity.id
_entity.type
_entity.pdbx_description
1 polymer ?
#
loop_
_entity_poly.entity_id
_entity_poly.type
_entity_poly.pdbx_seq_one_letter_code
_entity_poly.pdbx_strand_id
1 'polypeptide(L)'
;MKWTLATLLLLAGNSFGQEPNGDVKRGHAAFLKYMCYTCHGTVGQGAERGAGPKLAPNPFPWAGFEFQVRTPRQDMPAYRRQHLPDQDLADIYAYVRSIKPSPSASAIPLLKID
;
A
#
# COMPACT_ATOMS: atom_id res chain seq x y z
N MET A 1 -52.44 -20.94 21.36
CA MET A 1 -51.50 -19.82 21.25
C MET A 1 -50.17 -20.40 20.83
N LYS A 2 -49.77 -20.18 19.56
CA LYS A 2 -48.51 -20.67 19.00
C LYS A 2 -47.50 -19.51 19.01
N TRP A 3 -46.49 -19.61 19.81
CA TRP A 3 -45.40 -18.62 19.89
C TRP A 3 -44.35 -19.02 18.87
N THR A 4 -44.26 -18.28 17.80
CA THR A 4 -43.17 -18.39 16.83
C THR A 4 -41.99 -17.56 17.33
N LEU A 5 -40.96 -18.23 17.82
CA LEU A 5 -39.68 -17.63 18.12
C LEU A 5 -38.96 -17.28 16.77
N ALA A 6 -38.96 -15.99 16.44
CA ALA A 6 -38.17 -15.48 15.36
C ALA A 6 -36.72 -15.42 15.82
N THR A 7 -35.90 -16.34 15.32
CA THR A 7 -34.46 -16.35 15.55
C THR A 7 -33.81 -15.26 14.68
N LEU A 8 -33.46 -14.15 15.31
CA LEU A 8 -32.72 -13.06 14.69
C LEU A 8 -31.25 -13.51 14.53
N LEU A 9 -30.87 -13.97 13.35
CA LEU A 9 -29.47 -14.22 13.02
C LEU A 9 -28.75 -12.86 12.89
N LEU A 10 -28.01 -12.49 13.91
CA LEU A 10 -27.01 -11.41 13.85
C LEU A 10 -25.86 -11.89 12.98
N LEU A 11 -25.84 -11.47 11.73
CA LEU A 11 -24.65 -11.54 10.87
C LEU A 11 -23.62 -10.56 11.42
N ALA A 12 -22.76 -11.03 12.31
CA ALA A 12 -21.55 -10.33 12.69
C ALA A 12 -20.62 -10.33 11.47
N GLY A 13 -20.71 -9.26 10.68
CA GLY A 13 -19.79 -9.02 9.57
C GLY A 13 -18.37 -8.91 10.12
N ASN A 14 -17.50 -9.84 9.72
CA ASN A 14 -16.08 -9.78 10.03
C ASN A 14 -15.47 -8.56 9.33
N SER A 15 -15.35 -7.45 10.05
CA SER A 15 -14.63 -6.24 9.61
C SER A 15 -13.12 -6.42 9.78
N PHE A 16 -12.58 -7.53 9.33
CA PHE A 16 -11.13 -7.67 9.25
C PHE A 16 -10.61 -6.94 8.02
N GLY A 17 -10.09 -5.73 8.25
CA GLY A 17 -9.15 -5.10 7.34
C GLY A 17 -9.62 -4.95 5.89
N GLN A 18 -10.83 -4.45 5.67
CA GLN A 18 -11.26 -4.11 4.32
C GLN A 18 -10.31 -3.10 3.73
N GLU A 19 -9.75 -3.41 2.55
CA GLU A 19 -8.91 -2.50 1.81
C GLU A 19 -9.70 -1.20 1.53
N PRO A 20 -9.17 -0.04 1.90
CA PRO A 20 -9.87 1.22 1.69
C PRO A 20 -9.94 1.55 0.21
N ASN A 21 -10.96 2.29 -0.17
CA ASN A 21 -11.07 2.81 -1.52
C ASN A 21 -10.07 3.96 -1.73
N GLY A 22 -9.03 3.72 -2.52
CA GLY A 22 -8.00 4.69 -2.86
C GLY A 22 -7.99 5.01 -4.36
N ASP A 23 -7.48 6.19 -4.70
CA ASP A 23 -7.31 6.67 -6.07
C ASP A 23 -5.84 6.69 -6.46
N VAL A 24 -5.50 6.04 -7.56
CA VAL A 24 -4.10 5.86 -8.03
C VAL A 24 -3.44 7.19 -8.36
N LYS A 25 -4.16 8.12 -9.00
CA LYS A 25 -3.59 9.41 -9.42
C LYS A 25 -3.33 10.31 -8.23
N ARG A 26 -4.29 10.41 -7.31
CA ARG A 26 -4.08 11.13 -6.05
C ARG A 26 -2.98 10.47 -5.23
N GLY A 27 -2.93 9.16 -5.22
CA GLY A 27 -1.90 8.38 -4.53
C GLY A 27 -0.49 8.67 -5.03
N HIS A 28 -0.30 8.80 -6.35
CA HIS A 28 0.99 9.23 -6.90
C HIS A 28 1.37 10.64 -6.41
N ALA A 29 0.43 11.58 -6.48
CA ALA A 29 0.67 12.94 -6.00
C ALA A 29 0.97 12.96 -4.48
N ALA A 30 0.25 12.17 -3.69
CA ALA A 30 0.49 12.04 -2.25
C ALA A 30 1.85 11.37 -1.95
N PHE A 31 2.23 10.34 -2.68
CA PHE A 31 3.54 9.67 -2.56
C PHE A 31 4.71 10.65 -2.73
N LEU A 32 4.58 11.59 -3.67
CA LEU A 32 5.56 12.66 -3.86
C LEU A 32 5.45 13.72 -2.77
N LYS A 33 4.24 14.17 -2.44
CA LYS A 33 3.97 15.20 -1.42
C LYS A 33 4.54 14.81 -0.05
N TYR A 34 4.36 13.56 0.36
CA TYR A 34 4.83 13.04 1.64
C TYR A 34 6.26 12.48 1.59
N MET A 35 6.95 12.70 0.47
CA MET A 35 8.37 12.38 0.28
C MET A 35 8.71 10.89 0.42
N CYS A 36 7.76 9.99 0.18
CA CYS A 36 7.99 8.55 0.21
C CYS A 36 9.09 8.14 -0.78
N TYR A 37 9.16 8.84 -1.91
CA TYR A 37 10.13 8.60 -2.98
C TYR A 37 11.58 8.78 -2.55
N THR A 38 11.86 9.61 -1.54
CA THR A 38 13.25 9.88 -1.11
C THR A 38 13.96 8.63 -0.60
N CYS A 39 13.19 7.70 -0.02
CA CYS A 39 13.70 6.43 0.49
C CYS A 39 13.32 5.25 -0.40
N HIS A 40 12.14 5.29 -1.02
CA HIS A 40 11.59 4.15 -1.76
C HIS A 40 11.72 4.25 -3.28
N GLY A 41 12.32 5.35 -3.79
CA GLY A 41 12.41 5.61 -5.22
C GLY A 41 11.13 6.18 -5.82
N THR A 42 11.23 6.85 -6.95
CA THR A 42 10.13 7.63 -7.56
C THR A 42 8.95 6.77 -8.01
N VAL A 43 9.18 5.50 -8.25
CA VAL A 43 8.16 4.50 -8.61
C VAL A 43 8.20 3.27 -7.68
N GLY A 44 8.61 3.47 -6.44
CA GLY A 44 8.65 2.39 -5.45
C GLY A 44 9.67 1.29 -5.73
N GLN A 45 10.66 1.56 -6.58
CA GLN A 45 11.69 0.60 -6.96
C GLN A 45 12.73 0.33 -5.86
N GLY A 46 12.69 1.09 -4.78
CA GLY A 46 13.71 1.13 -3.74
C GLY A 46 14.79 2.17 -4.04
N ALA A 47 15.55 2.56 -3.02
CA ALA A 47 16.66 3.48 -3.20
C ALA A 47 17.96 2.73 -3.53
N GLU A 48 18.72 3.30 -4.42
CA GLU A 48 20.00 2.74 -4.89
C GLU A 48 21.04 2.55 -3.77
N ARG A 49 20.89 3.30 -2.68
CA ARG A 49 21.78 3.27 -1.50
C ARG A 49 21.09 2.82 -0.22
N GLY A 50 20.05 2.00 -0.32
CA GLY A 50 19.57 1.20 0.79
C GLY A 50 18.74 1.91 1.85
N ALA A 51 18.29 3.16 1.63
CA ALA A 51 17.48 3.85 2.63
C ALA A 51 16.06 3.26 2.77
N GLY A 52 15.49 2.72 1.70
CA GLY A 52 14.16 2.11 1.73
C GLY A 52 14.06 0.91 0.82
N PRO A 53 13.33 -0.13 1.24
CA PRO A 53 13.13 -1.31 0.42
C PRO A 53 12.22 -1.01 -0.78
N LYS A 54 12.29 -1.90 -1.76
CA LYS A 54 11.37 -1.93 -2.89
C LYS A 54 9.93 -2.16 -2.41
N LEU A 55 9.02 -1.33 -2.87
CA LEU A 55 7.59 -1.41 -2.53
C LEU A 55 6.76 -2.13 -3.61
N ALA A 56 7.16 -2.01 -4.86
CA ALA A 56 6.48 -2.61 -5.99
C ALA A 56 7.31 -3.77 -6.57
N PRO A 57 6.64 -4.80 -7.14
CA PRO A 57 5.23 -4.87 -7.49
C PRO A 57 4.29 -5.33 -6.38
N ASN A 58 4.73 -5.76 -5.24
CA ASN A 58 3.85 -6.37 -4.27
C ASN A 58 4.02 -5.76 -2.89
N PRO A 59 3.24 -4.73 -2.57
CA PRO A 59 3.19 -4.20 -1.22
C PRO A 59 2.53 -5.21 -0.28
N PHE A 60 2.67 -4.95 1.01
CA PHE A 60 1.93 -5.67 2.03
C PHE A 60 0.41 -5.56 1.81
N PRO A 61 -0.39 -6.51 2.31
CA PRO A 61 -1.82 -6.31 2.48
C PRO A 61 -2.08 -5.00 3.25
N TRP A 62 -3.23 -4.37 3.03
CA TRP A 62 -3.55 -3.05 3.60
C TRP A 62 -3.19 -2.91 5.09
N ALA A 63 -3.62 -3.86 5.92
CA ALA A 63 -3.35 -3.80 7.36
C ALA A 63 -1.86 -3.75 7.69
N GLY A 64 -1.04 -4.53 6.99
CA GLY A 64 0.42 -4.52 7.16
C GLY A 64 1.06 -3.25 6.63
N PHE A 65 0.57 -2.73 5.51
CA PHE A 65 1.02 -1.48 4.92
C PHE A 65 0.71 -0.28 5.85
N GLU A 66 -0.53 -0.16 6.30
CA GLU A 66 -0.95 0.87 7.24
C GLU A 66 -0.13 0.80 8.53
N PHE A 67 0.00 -0.40 9.10
CA PHE A 67 0.78 -0.59 10.32
C PHE A 67 2.24 -0.12 10.14
N GLN A 68 2.90 -0.52 9.04
CA GLN A 68 4.28 -0.14 8.77
C GLN A 68 4.44 1.38 8.60
N VAL A 69 3.48 2.07 7.99
CA VAL A 69 3.55 3.53 7.82
C VAL A 69 3.26 4.28 9.13
N ARG A 70 2.33 3.77 9.95
CA ARG A 70 1.94 4.40 11.22
C ARG A 70 2.89 4.10 12.37
N THR A 71 3.40 2.88 12.41
CA THR A 71 4.29 2.34 13.47
C THR A 71 5.47 1.62 12.82
N PRO A 72 6.36 2.36 12.14
CA PRO A 72 7.39 1.74 11.33
C PRO A 72 8.41 0.99 12.16
N ARG A 73 8.98 -0.01 11.54
CA ARG A 73 10.20 -0.68 12.00
C ARG A 73 11.41 -0.07 11.31
N GLN A 74 12.58 -0.14 11.95
CA GLN A 74 13.85 0.39 11.43
C GLN A 74 13.81 1.92 11.25
N ASP A 75 14.49 2.43 10.24
CA ASP A 75 14.76 3.86 10.05
C ASP A 75 13.64 4.62 9.35
N MET A 76 12.53 3.97 8.98
CA MET A 76 11.40 4.65 8.36
C MET A 76 10.74 5.60 9.36
N PRO A 77 10.50 6.88 9.03
CA PRO A 77 9.79 7.79 9.91
C PRO A 77 8.31 7.41 10.07
N ALA A 78 7.76 7.64 11.26
CA ALA A 78 6.35 7.39 11.53
C ALA A 78 5.46 8.52 10.97
N TYR A 79 4.51 8.16 10.14
CA TYR A 79 3.53 9.10 9.60
C TYR A 79 2.23 9.06 10.42
N ARG A 80 2.07 10.02 11.32
CA ARG A 80 0.86 10.14 12.13
C ARG A 80 -0.32 10.66 11.32
N ARG A 81 -1.56 10.31 11.73
CA ARG A 81 -2.80 10.70 11.01
C ARG A 81 -2.95 12.22 10.83
N GLN A 82 -2.46 13.01 11.76
CA GLN A 82 -2.49 14.48 11.64
C GLN A 82 -1.61 15.02 10.51
N HIS A 83 -0.58 14.29 10.08
CA HIS A 83 0.34 14.69 9.02
C HIS A 83 0.06 13.98 7.70
N LEU A 84 -0.36 12.73 7.76
CA LEU A 84 -0.78 11.92 6.62
C LEU A 84 -2.18 11.37 6.91
N PRO A 85 -3.25 12.03 6.42
CA PRO A 85 -4.62 11.57 6.61
C PRO A 85 -4.85 10.16 6.07
N ASP A 86 -5.85 9.47 6.62
CA ASP A 86 -6.14 8.08 6.24
C ASP A 86 -6.51 7.94 4.75
N GLN A 87 -7.21 8.91 4.17
CA GLN A 87 -7.52 8.90 2.75
C GLN A 87 -6.27 9.04 1.87
N ASP A 88 -5.36 9.94 2.22
CA ASP A 88 -4.11 10.10 1.48
C ASP A 88 -3.27 8.81 1.55
N LEU A 89 -3.27 8.14 2.70
CA LEU A 89 -2.59 6.84 2.85
C LEU A 89 -3.26 5.74 2.01
N ALA A 90 -4.60 5.71 1.96
CA ALA A 90 -5.35 4.80 1.10
C ALA A 90 -5.03 5.03 -0.38
N ASP A 91 -4.95 6.28 -0.79
CA ASP A 91 -4.59 6.67 -2.15
C ASP A 91 -3.14 6.24 -2.49
N ILE A 92 -2.19 6.46 -1.57
CA ILE A 92 -0.80 5.99 -1.71
C ILE A 92 -0.77 4.46 -1.86
N TYR A 93 -1.54 3.74 -1.07
CA TYR A 93 -1.62 2.28 -1.17
C TYR A 93 -2.13 1.83 -2.54
N ALA A 94 -3.20 2.46 -3.04
CA ALA A 94 -3.73 2.20 -4.38
C ALA A 94 -2.67 2.48 -5.47
N TYR A 95 -1.92 3.57 -5.34
CA TYR A 95 -0.81 3.88 -6.26
C TYR A 95 0.26 2.81 -6.22
N VAL A 96 0.79 2.47 -5.06
CA VAL A 96 1.88 1.47 -4.93
C VAL A 96 1.44 0.12 -5.50
N ARG A 97 0.20 -0.28 -5.28
CA ARG A 97 -0.36 -1.52 -5.87
C ARG A 97 -0.53 -1.47 -7.37
N SER A 98 -0.71 -0.31 -7.94
CA SER A 98 -0.86 -0.13 -9.39
C SER A 98 0.45 -0.25 -10.17
N ILE A 99 1.59 -0.15 -9.48
CA ILE A 99 2.91 -0.18 -10.10
C ILE A 99 3.22 -1.59 -10.61
N LYS A 100 3.42 -1.70 -11.91
CA LYS A 100 3.74 -2.97 -12.55
C LYS A 100 5.18 -3.40 -12.24
N PRO A 101 5.45 -4.72 -12.21
CA PRO A 101 6.82 -5.19 -12.12
C PRO A 101 7.65 -4.74 -13.31
N SER A 102 8.93 -4.51 -13.08
CA SER A 102 9.88 -4.28 -14.16
C SER A 102 9.93 -5.49 -15.10
N PRO A 103 10.12 -5.28 -16.40
CA PRO A 103 10.31 -6.40 -17.32
C PRO A 103 11.48 -7.28 -16.89
N SER A 104 11.38 -8.57 -17.14
CA SER A 104 12.52 -9.48 -16.94
C SER A 104 13.67 -9.11 -17.90
N ALA A 105 14.91 -9.40 -17.53
CA ALA A 105 16.07 -9.16 -18.40
C ALA A 105 15.89 -9.82 -19.78
N SER A 106 15.30 -11.01 -19.83
CA SER A 106 15.02 -11.73 -21.10
C SER A 106 13.97 -11.02 -21.97
N ALA A 107 13.14 -10.13 -21.41
CA ALA A 107 12.17 -9.36 -22.17
C ALA A 107 12.75 -8.06 -22.76
N ILE A 108 13.99 -7.72 -22.41
CA ILE A 108 14.67 -6.51 -22.90
C ILE A 108 15.59 -6.92 -24.05
N PRO A 109 15.29 -6.51 -25.30
CA PRO A 109 16.07 -6.97 -26.46
C PRO A 109 17.56 -6.67 -26.37
N LEU A 110 17.92 -5.52 -25.80
CA LEU A 110 19.32 -5.09 -25.64
C LEU A 110 20.13 -5.89 -24.60
N LEU A 111 19.46 -6.69 -23.76
CA LEU A 111 20.08 -7.53 -22.74
C LEU A 111 20.18 -9.01 -23.17
N LYS A 112 19.74 -9.33 -24.38
CA LYS A 112 19.97 -10.67 -24.95
C LYS A 112 21.43 -10.75 -25.37
N ILE A 113 22.19 -11.48 -24.60
CA ILE A 113 23.57 -11.84 -24.92
C ILE A 113 23.48 -13.15 -25.70
N ASP A 114 23.91 -13.18 -26.95
CA ASP A 114 24.05 -14.37 -27.78
C ASP A 114 25.19 -15.26 -27.25
#